data_474e0adcd8d2cd537b11d99bdba921a9
#
_entry.id   474e0adcd8d2cd537b11d99bdba921a9
#
_cell.length_a   1.000
_cell.length_b   1.000
_cell.length_c   1.000
_cell.angle_alpha   90.00
_cell.angle_beta   90.00
_cell.angle_gamma   90.00
#
_symmetry.space_group_name_H-M   'P 1'
#
loop_
_entity.id
_entity.type
_entity.pdbx_description
1 polymer ?
#
loop_
_entity_poly.entity_id
_entity_poly.type
_entity_poly.pdbx_seq_one_letter_code
_entity_poly.pdbx_strand_id
1 'polypeptide(L)'
;VPFSKPSNQNLEGFLAQSFPAASAAGVVCALPGLSDGAWQVVVDDETLVARRDVRKSRARSPRQYRALKRLPATLARPRYCVNGWLAVTFLPGEIQDALPPVPQLGALLYHLHQQPRFGWRIELLPLLLRDWQQSAPSRRTRFWLRLLHRLRRAGEPRPLRLAPLHMDVHPGNLVWQQDKLMLIDWEYAGDGDVALELACVWLDDETRQALIIDYAHRAAIDETQLRRQVARWMPWSGLLMAGWYERRFQETGDRTFITLADEAWRQLQTR
;
A
#
# COMPACT_ATOMS: atom_id res chain seq x y z
N VAL A 1 5.17 26.06 11.26
CA VAL A 1 6.48 26.10 10.57
C VAL A 1 6.20 25.61 9.16
N PRO A 2 6.44 26.39 8.09
CA PRO A 2 6.18 25.95 6.75
C PRO A 2 7.13 24.79 6.45
N PHE A 3 6.58 23.66 6.02
CA PHE A 3 7.35 22.52 5.51
C PHE A 3 8.13 23.01 4.29
N SER A 4 9.45 23.08 4.40
CA SER A 4 10.31 23.29 3.25
C SER A 4 10.15 22.11 2.29
N LYS A 5 9.70 22.39 1.07
CA LYS A 5 9.74 21.40 -0.01
C LYS A 5 11.13 20.78 -0.03
N PRO A 6 11.27 19.42 -0.13
CA PRO A 6 12.57 18.80 -0.24
C PRO A 6 13.33 19.47 -1.38
N SER A 7 14.54 19.95 -1.12
CA SER A 7 15.31 20.70 -2.11
C SER A 7 15.63 19.79 -3.30
N ASN A 8 15.47 20.31 -4.54
CA ASN A 8 15.86 19.65 -5.78
C ASN A 8 17.33 19.16 -5.77
N GLN A 9 18.21 19.81 -4.98
CA GLN A 9 19.62 19.43 -4.82
C GLN A 9 19.84 17.96 -4.42
N ASN A 10 18.94 17.37 -3.61
CA ASN A 10 19.03 15.96 -3.25
C ASN A 10 18.62 15.02 -4.38
N LEU A 11 17.73 15.45 -5.26
CA LEU A 11 17.29 14.66 -6.42
C LEU A 11 18.32 14.71 -7.55
N GLU A 12 18.87 15.87 -7.83
CA GLU A 12 19.96 16.03 -8.83
C GLU A 12 21.18 15.19 -8.46
N GLY A 13 21.59 15.23 -7.19
CA GLY A 13 22.67 14.38 -6.69
C GLY A 13 22.39 12.88 -6.82
N PHE A 14 21.15 12.47 -6.57
CA PHE A 14 20.70 11.08 -6.77
C PHE A 14 20.77 10.70 -8.26
N LEU A 15 20.27 11.54 -9.18
CA LEU A 15 20.29 11.27 -10.61
C LEU A 15 21.70 11.16 -11.14
N ALA A 16 22.60 12.09 -10.77
CA ALA A 16 24.00 12.07 -11.17
C ALA A 16 24.74 10.82 -10.67
N GLN A 17 24.46 10.38 -9.44
CA GLN A 17 25.08 9.18 -8.87
C GLN A 17 24.53 7.88 -9.45
N SER A 18 23.22 7.83 -9.72
CA SER A 18 22.55 6.61 -10.14
C SER A 18 22.64 6.36 -11.64
N PHE A 19 22.79 7.43 -12.42
CA PHE A 19 22.82 7.39 -13.87
C PHE A 19 24.03 8.19 -14.43
N PRO A 20 25.27 7.82 -14.04
CA PRO A 20 26.45 8.59 -14.40
C PRO A 20 26.76 8.55 -15.91
N ALA A 21 26.25 7.54 -16.62
CA ALA A 21 26.41 7.39 -18.07
C ALA A 21 25.24 8.00 -18.86
N ALA A 22 24.24 8.60 -18.20
CA ALA A 22 23.12 9.20 -18.88
C ALA A 22 23.57 10.43 -19.68
N SER A 23 23.12 10.55 -20.93
CA SER A 23 23.35 11.70 -21.77
C SER A 23 22.52 12.92 -21.35
N ALA A 24 21.36 12.65 -20.75
CA ALA A 24 20.47 13.66 -20.18
C ALA A 24 19.70 13.09 -18.98
N ALA A 25 19.59 13.87 -17.91
CA ALA A 25 18.71 13.57 -16.79
C ALA A 25 18.10 14.87 -16.27
N GLY A 26 16.80 14.90 -16.04
CA GLY A 26 16.11 16.10 -15.58
C GLY A 26 14.79 15.80 -14.87
N VAL A 27 14.37 16.74 -14.02
CA VAL A 27 13.06 16.67 -13.33
C VAL A 27 11.98 17.23 -14.26
N VAL A 28 10.92 16.46 -14.49
CA VAL A 28 9.74 16.92 -15.24
C VAL A 28 8.77 17.62 -14.32
N CYS A 29 8.32 16.94 -13.25
CA CYS A 29 7.40 17.51 -12.27
C CYS A 29 7.42 16.74 -10.94
N ALA A 30 6.96 17.39 -9.88
CA ALA A 30 6.59 16.70 -8.65
C ALA A 30 5.24 16.01 -8.84
N LEU A 31 5.11 14.75 -8.42
CA LEU A 31 3.87 14.00 -8.50
C LEU A 31 3.03 14.26 -7.24
N PRO A 32 1.71 14.52 -7.38
CA PRO A 32 0.80 14.64 -6.25
C PRO A 32 0.63 13.29 -5.55
N GLY A 33 0.39 13.30 -4.24
CA GLY A 33 0.11 12.09 -3.45
C GLY A 33 0.11 12.38 -1.95
N LEU A 34 -0.46 11.45 -1.16
CA LEU A 34 -0.47 11.52 0.31
C LEU A 34 0.93 11.33 0.94
N SER A 35 1.90 10.85 0.16
CA SER A 35 3.30 10.73 0.56
C SER A 35 4.14 11.69 -0.27
N ASP A 36 4.68 12.73 0.37
CA ASP A 36 5.59 13.69 -0.25
C ASP A 36 6.87 13.01 -0.79
N GLY A 37 7.42 13.57 -1.88
CA GLY A 37 8.75 13.21 -2.35
C GLY A 37 8.78 12.19 -3.49
N ALA A 38 7.78 12.19 -4.36
CA ALA A 38 7.83 11.53 -5.65
C ALA A 38 8.00 12.55 -6.78
N TRP A 39 8.89 12.24 -7.73
CA TRP A 39 9.16 13.08 -8.90
C TRP A 39 9.12 12.26 -10.18
N GLN A 40 8.51 12.81 -11.21
CA GLN A 40 8.68 12.33 -12.56
C GLN A 40 9.98 12.91 -13.13
N VAL A 41 10.86 12.05 -13.59
CA VAL A 41 12.16 12.40 -14.14
C VAL A 41 12.36 11.72 -15.48
N VAL A 42 13.13 12.34 -16.36
CA VAL A 42 13.53 11.74 -17.64
C VAL A 42 15.04 11.46 -17.61
N VAL A 43 15.43 10.25 -17.98
CA VAL A 43 16.82 9.82 -18.09
C VAL A 43 16.96 9.06 -19.40
N ASP A 44 17.77 9.57 -20.35
CA ASP A 44 17.99 8.97 -21.67
C ASP A 44 16.68 8.53 -22.35
N ASP A 45 15.73 9.46 -22.50
CA ASP A 45 14.40 9.25 -23.09
C ASP A 45 13.49 8.28 -22.33
N GLU A 46 13.94 7.72 -21.20
CA GLU A 46 13.07 6.92 -20.32
C GLU A 46 12.46 7.79 -19.23
N THR A 47 11.15 7.76 -19.11
CA THR A 47 10.44 8.43 -18.01
C THR A 47 10.38 7.51 -16.79
N LEU A 48 10.86 8.03 -15.65
CA LEU A 48 10.93 7.33 -14.38
C LEU A 48 10.13 8.07 -13.31
N VAL A 49 9.70 7.34 -12.27
CA VAL A 49 9.28 7.90 -10.99
C VAL A 49 10.41 7.68 -9.99
N ALA A 50 11.01 8.78 -9.53
CA ALA A 50 11.99 8.78 -8.45
C ALA A 50 11.30 9.15 -7.13
N ARG A 51 11.46 8.31 -6.12
CA ARG A 51 10.86 8.51 -4.79
C ARG A 51 11.94 8.39 -3.72
N ARG A 52 11.92 9.30 -2.75
CA ARG A 52 12.79 9.24 -1.57
C ARG A 52 12.03 8.75 -0.36
N ASP A 53 12.55 7.72 0.30
CA ASP A 53 12.07 7.31 1.60
C ASP A 53 12.64 8.25 2.67
N VAL A 54 11.88 9.29 3.02
CA VAL A 54 12.27 10.31 4.01
C VAL A 54 12.15 9.76 5.44
N ARG A 55 11.49 8.62 5.62
CA ARG A 55 11.23 8.02 6.91
C ARG A 55 12.41 7.16 7.37
N LYS A 56 12.63 7.11 8.67
CA LYS A 56 13.70 6.31 9.30
C LYS A 56 13.60 4.79 9.04
N SER A 57 12.56 4.32 8.38
CA SER A 57 12.39 2.92 7.96
C SER A 57 13.14 2.64 6.66
N ARG A 58 14.43 2.34 6.77
CA ARG A 58 15.31 1.96 5.64
C ARG A 58 14.87 0.71 4.84
N ALA A 59 13.75 0.08 5.21
CA ALA A 59 13.35 -1.22 4.65
C ALA A 59 12.31 -1.12 3.51
N ARG A 60 11.62 0.03 3.33
CA ARG A 60 10.50 0.15 2.37
C ARG A 60 10.96 0.14 0.93
N SER A 61 11.84 1.06 0.54
CA SER A 61 12.34 1.14 -0.83
C SER A 61 13.02 -0.16 -1.29
N PRO A 62 13.88 -0.82 -0.49
CA PRO A 62 14.41 -2.14 -0.85
C PRO A 62 13.36 -3.24 -0.96
N ARG A 63 12.29 -3.20 -0.14
CA ARG A 63 11.19 -4.16 -0.21
C ARG A 63 10.37 -3.97 -1.48
N GLN A 64 9.98 -2.75 -1.78
CA GLN A 64 9.26 -2.40 -3.01
C GLN A 64 10.10 -2.75 -4.27
N TYR A 65 11.38 -2.43 -4.27
CA TYR A 65 12.31 -2.80 -5.36
C TYR A 65 12.34 -4.32 -5.59
N ARG A 66 12.45 -5.11 -4.53
CA ARG A 66 12.45 -6.58 -4.62
C ARG A 66 11.09 -7.14 -5.06
N ALA A 67 9.96 -6.55 -4.60
CA ALA A 67 8.63 -6.93 -5.02
C ALA A 67 8.48 -6.75 -6.53
N LEU A 68 8.79 -5.55 -7.04
CA LEU A 68 8.69 -5.22 -8.46
C LEU A 68 9.60 -6.09 -9.35
N LYS A 69 10.76 -6.52 -8.86
CA LYS A 69 11.63 -7.47 -9.60
C LYS A 69 11.03 -8.86 -9.78
N ARG A 70 10.08 -9.26 -8.94
CA ARG A 70 9.43 -10.57 -8.99
C ARG A 70 8.12 -10.57 -9.75
N LEU A 71 7.56 -9.40 -9.97
CA LEU A 71 6.33 -9.21 -10.72
C LEU A 71 6.57 -9.19 -12.23
N PRO A 72 5.53 -9.44 -13.05
CA PRO A 72 5.64 -9.39 -14.50
C PRO A 72 6.18 -8.06 -15.01
N ALA A 73 6.89 -8.10 -16.13
CA ALA A 73 7.50 -6.93 -16.76
C ALA A 73 6.50 -5.89 -17.31
N THR A 74 5.21 -6.21 -17.29
CA THR A 74 4.11 -5.29 -17.65
C THR A 74 3.82 -4.25 -16.56
N LEU A 75 4.34 -4.46 -15.35
CA LEU A 75 4.27 -3.50 -14.26
C LEU A 75 5.51 -2.57 -14.26
N ALA A 76 5.47 -1.52 -13.43
CA ALA A 76 6.59 -0.62 -13.27
C ALA A 76 7.87 -1.40 -12.95
N ARG A 77 8.95 -1.17 -13.72
CA ARG A 77 10.24 -1.85 -13.51
C ARG A 77 11.09 -1.06 -12.54
N PRO A 78 11.65 -1.68 -11.51
CA PRO A 78 12.61 -1.03 -10.65
C PRO A 78 13.94 -0.85 -11.40
N ARG A 79 14.38 0.40 -11.48
CA ARG A 79 15.65 0.77 -12.12
C ARG A 79 16.76 0.92 -11.12
N TYR A 80 16.48 1.58 -10.01
CA TYR A 80 17.47 1.90 -9.01
C TYR A 80 16.93 1.89 -7.60
N CYS A 81 17.73 1.43 -6.64
CA CYS A 81 17.40 1.50 -5.21
C CYS A 81 18.69 1.71 -4.41
N VAL A 82 18.95 2.94 -3.97
CA VAL A 82 20.18 3.31 -3.24
C VAL A 82 19.92 4.50 -2.31
N ASN A 83 20.57 4.49 -1.15
CA ASN A 83 20.57 5.61 -0.20
C ASN A 83 19.16 6.15 0.14
N GLY A 84 18.15 5.26 0.20
CA GLY A 84 16.77 5.65 0.47
C GLY A 84 16.00 6.15 -0.75
N TRP A 85 16.60 6.15 -1.93
CA TRP A 85 15.94 6.42 -3.20
C TRP A 85 15.50 5.15 -3.90
N LEU A 86 14.35 5.22 -4.54
CA LEU A 86 13.83 4.21 -5.47
C LEU A 86 13.46 4.90 -6.77
N ALA A 87 13.98 4.41 -7.90
CA ALA A 87 13.54 4.80 -9.23
C ALA A 87 12.87 3.61 -9.92
N VAL A 88 11.67 3.84 -10.46
CA VAL A 88 10.89 2.86 -11.22
C VAL A 88 10.44 3.47 -12.54
N THR A 89 10.18 2.66 -13.55
CA THR A 89 9.62 3.17 -14.81
C THR A 89 8.26 3.81 -14.55
N PHE A 90 8.02 4.95 -15.19
CA PHE A 90 6.71 5.58 -15.17
C PHE A 90 5.71 4.71 -15.94
N LEU A 91 4.54 4.47 -15.36
CA LEU A 91 3.41 3.82 -16.05
C LEU A 91 2.48 4.91 -16.55
N PRO A 92 2.43 5.14 -17.87
CA PRO A 92 1.49 6.09 -18.44
C PRO A 92 0.06 5.58 -18.27
N GLY A 93 -0.88 6.47 -17.98
CA GLY A 93 -2.27 6.14 -17.79
C GLY A 93 -2.96 7.15 -16.88
N GLU A 94 -4.21 6.85 -16.56
CA GLU A 94 -5.06 7.72 -15.76
C GLU A 94 -5.36 7.08 -14.40
N ILE A 95 -5.37 7.91 -13.35
CA ILE A 95 -5.86 7.53 -12.02
C ILE A 95 -7.28 8.08 -11.91
N GLN A 96 -8.22 7.21 -11.59
CA GLN A 96 -9.62 7.57 -11.38
C GLN A 96 -9.90 7.74 -9.88
N ASP A 97 -10.95 8.50 -9.54
CA ASP A 97 -11.34 8.74 -8.14
C ASP A 97 -12.11 7.56 -7.51
N ALA A 98 -12.54 6.58 -8.32
CA ALA A 98 -13.29 5.41 -7.89
C ALA A 98 -12.56 4.10 -8.22
N LEU A 99 -12.84 3.08 -7.43
CA LEU A 99 -12.41 1.71 -7.72
C LEU A 99 -13.12 1.19 -8.99
N PRO A 100 -12.47 0.27 -9.74
CA PRO A 100 -13.09 -0.36 -10.90
C PRO A 100 -14.30 -1.22 -10.47
N PRO A 101 -15.20 -1.54 -11.42
CA PRO A 101 -16.24 -2.53 -11.17
C PRO A 101 -15.70 -3.85 -10.60
N VAL A 102 -16.46 -4.49 -9.74
CA VAL A 102 -16.07 -5.70 -9.02
C VAL A 102 -15.45 -6.79 -9.91
N PRO A 103 -15.98 -7.10 -11.12
CA PRO A 103 -15.37 -8.14 -11.96
C PRO A 103 -13.95 -7.79 -12.43
N GLN A 104 -13.66 -6.51 -12.67
CA GLN A 104 -12.31 -6.06 -13.07
C GLN A 104 -11.36 -6.06 -11.87
N LEU A 105 -11.82 -5.58 -10.72
CA LEU A 105 -11.05 -5.61 -9.48
C LEU A 105 -10.75 -7.04 -9.03
N GLY A 106 -11.73 -7.93 -9.07
CA GLY A 106 -11.57 -9.35 -8.74
C GLY A 106 -10.60 -10.06 -9.67
N ALA A 107 -10.66 -9.76 -10.98
CA ALA A 107 -9.71 -10.29 -11.97
C ALA A 107 -8.27 -9.81 -11.70
N LEU A 108 -8.09 -8.51 -11.40
CA LEU A 108 -6.79 -7.92 -11.06
C LEU A 108 -6.18 -8.61 -9.84
N LEU A 109 -6.93 -8.71 -8.73
CA LEU A 109 -6.46 -9.34 -7.50
C LEU A 109 -6.20 -10.83 -7.69
N TYR A 110 -7.08 -11.54 -8.39
CA TYR A 110 -6.86 -12.95 -8.70
C TYR A 110 -5.57 -13.14 -9.50
N HIS A 111 -5.35 -12.32 -10.55
CA HIS A 111 -4.12 -12.40 -11.36
C HIS A 111 -2.87 -12.12 -10.52
N LEU A 112 -2.90 -11.10 -9.65
CA LEU A 112 -1.82 -10.82 -8.70
C LEU A 112 -1.52 -12.03 -7.81
N HIS A 113 -2.55 -12.64 -7.23
CA HIS A 113 -2.40 -13.76 -6.31
C HIS A 113 -1.92 -15.07 -6.95
N GLN A 114 -1.90 -15.16 -8.28
CA GLN A 114 -1.28 -16.27 -9.03
C GLN A 114 0.22 -16.03 -9.29
N GLN A 115 0.75 -14.84 -9.02
CA GLN A 115 2.18 -14.56 -9.23
C GLN A 115 3.06 -15.29 -8.21
N PRO A 116 4.36 -15.47 -8.51
CA PRO A 116 5.32 -16.01 -7.55
C PRO A 116 5.35 -15.21 -6.24
N ARG A 117 5.44 -15.90 -5.12
CA ARG A 117 5.53 -15.26 -3.80
C ARG A 117 6.78 -14.40 -3.67
N PHE A 118 6.68 -13.34 -2.87
CA PHE A 118 7.78 -12.41 -2.62
C PHE A 118 8.87 -12.99 -1.72
N GLY A 119 8.55 -14.00 -0.88
CA GLY A 119 9.48 -14.64 0.04
C GLY A 119 9.66 -13.90 1.38
N TRP A 120 8.78 -12.96 1.71
CA TRP A 120 8.65 -12.38 3.06
C TRP A 120 7.18 -12.23 3.41
N ARG A 121 6.84 -12.53 4.65
CA ARG A 121 5.47 -12.48 5.13
C ARG A 121 5.09 -11.07 5.57
N ILE A 122 3.79 -10.79 5.41
CA ILE A 122 3.14 -9.69 6.08
C ILE A 122 2.79 -10.15 7.49
N GLU A 123 3.26 -9.40 8.48
CA GLU A 123 2.95 -9.59 9.89
C GLU A 123 2.28 -8.33 10.40
N LEU A 124 0.98 -8.39 10.73
CA LEU A 124 0.21 -7.22 11.14
C LEU A 124 0.47 -6.82 12.59
N LEU A 125 0.64 -7.78 13.49
CA LEU A 125 0.79 -7.48 14.91
C LEU A 125 1.95 -6.52 15.21
N PRO A 126 3.15 -6.66 14.63
CA PRO A 126 4.23 -5.68 14.80
C PRO A 126 3.87 -4.28 14.30
N LEU A 127 3.07 -4.20 13.21
CA LEU A 127 2.61 -2.92 12.66
C LEU A 127 1.61 -2.25 13.61
N LEU A 128 0.63 -2.99 14.12
CA LEU A 128 -0.36 -2.50 15.08
C LEU A 128 0.29 -2.00 16.39
N LEU A 129 1.28 -2.73 16.89
CA LEU A 129 2.04 -2.33 18.08
C LEU A 129 2.86 -1.06 17.84
N ARG A 130 3.49 -0.95 16.67
CA ARG A 130 4.23 0.25 16.27
C ARG A 130 3.29 1.46 16.19
N ASP A 131 2.13 1.33 15.54
CA ASP A 131 1.19 2.41 15.36
C ASP A 131 0.64 2.89 16.72
N TRP A 132 0.37 1.96 17.66
CA TRP A 132 0.06 2.30 19.05
C TRP A 132 1.19 3.10 19.73
N GLN A 133 2.43 2.65 19.58
CA GLN A 133 3.59 3.29 20.24
C GLN A 133 3.91 4.67 19.66
N GLN A 134 3.69 4.87 18.36
CA GLN A 134 4.06 6.10 17.64
C GLN A 134 2.92 7.11 17.54
N SER A 135 1.71 6.78 17.98
CA SER A 135 0.59 7.73 18.03
C SER A 135 0.65 8.62 19.25
N ALA A 136 -0.05 9.77 19.20
CA ALA A 136 -0.14 10.69 20.33
C ALA A 136 -0.74 10.00 21.56
N PRO A 137 -0.14 10.13 22.76
CA PRO A 137 -0.67 9.53 23.99
C PRO A 137 -2.13 9.90 24.29
N SER A 138 -2.53 11.14 24.00
CA SER A 138 -3.89 11.64 24.18
C SER A 138 -4.93 10.97 23.27
N ARG A 139 -4.49 10.34 22.17
CA ARG A 139 -5.34 9.62 21.21
C ARG A 139 -5.44 8.12 21.49
N ARG A 140 -4.65 7.58 22.44
CA ARG A 140 -4.64 6.16 22.80
C ARG A 140 -5.80 5.82 23.71
N THR A 141 -6.92 5.40 23.14
CA THR A 141 -8.15 5.09 23.88
C THR A 141 -8.11 3.71 24.55
N ARG A 142 -8.98 3.51 25.58
CA ARG A 142 -9.20 2.18 26.20
C ARG A 142 -9.78 1.17 25.21
N PHE A 143 -10.58 1.62 24.26
CA PHE A 143 -11.12 0.77 23.18
C PHE A 143 -9.99 0.23 22.31
N TRP A 144 -9.10 1.09 21.81
CA TRP A 144 -7.93 0.69 21.04
C TRP A 144 -7.08 -0.34 21.78
N LEU A 145 -6.73 -0.05 23.03
CA LEU A 145 -5.91 -0.97 23.84
C LEU A 145 -6.56 -2.33 24.02
N ARG A 146 -7.88 -2.37 24.33
CA ARG A 146 -8.63 -3.62 24.48
C ARG A 146 -8.68 -4.42 23.18
N LEU A 147 -8.94 -3.76 22.05
CA LEU A 147 -8.96 -4.40 20.74
C LEU A 147 -7.58 -4.98 20.39
N LEU A 148 -6.51 -4.20 20.57
CA LEU A 148 -5.13 -4.64 20.33
C LEU A 148 -4.77 -5.87 21.20
N HIS A 149 -5.13 -5.86 22.48
CA HIS A 149 -4.90 -7.01 23.38
C HIS A 149 -5.72 -8.24 22.96
N ARG A 150 -6.96 -8.05 22.52
CA ARG A 150 -7.80 -9.14 22.00
C ARG A 150 -7.17 -9.78 20.77
N LEU A 151 -6.76 -8.97 19.78
CA LEU A 151 -6.12 -9.46 18.57
C LEU A 151 -4.77 -10.14 18.86
N ARG A 152 -3.94 -9.54 19.70
CA ARG A 152 -2.67 -10.15 20.12
C ARG A 152 -2.87 -11.52 20.77
N ARG A 153 -3.90 -11.68 21.60
CA ARG A 153 -4.21 -12.95 22.29
C ARG A 153 -4.75 -13.99 21.34
N ALA A 154 -5.60 -13.58 20.37
CA ALA A 154 -6.14 -14.46 19.35
C ALA A 154 -5.07 -14.95 18.35
N GLY A 155 -4.03 -14.13 18.13
CA GLY A 155 -3.05 -14.36 17.06
C GLY A 155 -3.63 -14.07 15.67
N GLU A 156 -2.75 -13.92 14.70
CA GLU A 156 -3.17 -13.74 13.31
C GLU A 156 -3.86 -15.00 12.78
N PRO A 157 -4.95 -14.86 12.00
CA PRO A 157 -5.63 -16.00 11.38
C PRO A 157 -4.67 -16.84 10.54
N ARG A 158 -4.79 -18.17 10.62
CA ARG A 158 -4.04 -19.04 9.70
C ARG A 158 -4.51 -18.79 8.28
N PRO A 159 -3.58 -18.61 7.32
CA PRO A 159 -3.96 -18.31 5.95
C PRO A 159 -4.80 -19.42 5.32
N LEU A 160 -5.88 -19.02 4.64
CA LEU A 160 -6.63 -19.90 3.77
C LEU A 160 -5.82 -20.25 2.52
N ARG A 161 -5.25 -19.23 1.88
CA ARG A 161 -4.34 -19.37 0.73
C ARG A 161 -3.28 -18.27 0.80
N LEU A 162 -2.01 -18.68 0.82
CA LEU A 162 -0.87 -17.74 0.77
C LEU A 162 -0.59 -17.31 -0.67
N ALA A 163 -0.52 -16.01 -0.87
CA ALA A 163 -0.24 -15.37 -2.15
C ALA A 163 0.59 -14.09 -1.95
N PRO A 164 1.20 -13.56 -3.02
CA PRO A 164 1.71 -12.20 -3.01
C PRO A 164 0.56 -11.21 -2.92
N LEU A 165 0.60 -10.28 -1.97
CA LEU A 165 -0.40 -9.25 -1.73
C LEU A 165 0.19 -7.86 -1.97
N HIS A 166 -0.66 -6.91 -2.38
CA HIS A 166 -0.32 -5.50 -2.51
C HIS A 166 -0.48 -4.74 -1.19
N MET A 167 -1.57 -4.97 -0.48
CA MET A 167 -1.94 -4.43 0.84
C MET A 167 -2.33 -2.96 0.89
N ASP A 168 -2.45 -2.31 -0.27
CA ASP A 168 -2.86 -0.90 -0.35
C ASP A 168 -3.67 -0.63 -1.62
N VAL A 169 -4.71 -1.42 -1.83
CA VAL A 169 -5.58 -1.33 -3.02
C VAL A 169 -6.66 -0.29 -2.81
N HIS A 170 -6.47 0.88 -3.42
CA HIS A 170 -7.41 2.00 -3.43
C HIS A 170 -7.31 2.75 -4.77
N PRO A 171 -8.25 3.66 -5.11
CA PRO A 171 -8.28 4.33 -6.42
C PRO A 171 -6.94 4.98 -6.80
N GLY A 172 -6.29 5.68 -5.87
CA GLY A 172 -5.01 6.36 -6.11
C GLY A 172 -3.82 5.46 -6.44
N ASN A 173 -3.94 4.14 -6.22
CA ASN A 173 -2.91 3.14 -6.55
C ASN A 173 -3.25 2.30 -7.79
N LEU A 174 -4.29 2.71 -8.55
CA LEU A 174 -4.74 2.04 -9.76
C LEU A 174 -4.56 2.95 -10.97
N VAL A 175 -3.79 2.48 -11.94
CA VAL A 175 -3.53 3.19 -13.20
C VAL A 175 -4.25 2.48 -14.32
N TRP A 176 -5.09 3.21 -15.04
CA TRP A 176 -5.78 2.78 -16.24
C TRP A 176 -4.93 3.11 -17.47
N GLN A 177 -4.53 2.10 -18.21
CA GLN A 177 -3.88 2.25 -19.50
C GLN A 177 -4.76 1.56 -20.56
N GLN A 178 -5.55 2.34 -21.26
CA GLN A 178 -6.62 1.82 -22.12
C GLN A 178 -7.56 0.89 -21.32
N ASP A 179 -7.67 -0.38 -21.72
CA ASP A 179 -8.49 -1.37 -21.01
C ASP A 179 -7.74 -2.17 -19.93
N LYS A 180 -6.47 -1.81 -19.68
CA LYS A 180 -5.64 -2.51 -18.69
C LYS A 180 -5.57 -1.73 -17.38
N LEU A 181 -5.80 -2.45 -16.30
CA LEU A 181 -5.69 -1.94 -14.94
C LEU A 181 -4.38 -2.43 -14.31
N MET A 182 -3.61 -1.50 -13.75
CA MET A 182 -2.31 -1.80 -13.15
C MET A 182 -2.21 -1.23 -11.74
N LEU A 183 -1.52 -1.95 -10.86
CA LEU A 183 -1.21 -1.51 -9.50
C LEU A 183 0.15 -0.80 -9.44
N ILE A 184 0.18 0.31 -8.71
CA ILE A 184 1.38 1.06 -8.36
C ILE A 184 1.53 1.12 -6.83
N ASP A 185 2.67 1.59 -6.36
CA ASP A 185 2.99 1.78 -4.92
C ASP A 185 3.01 0.49 -4.07
N TRP A 186 3.99 -0.35 -4.32
CA TRP A 186 4.18 -1.67 -3.71
C TRP A 186 4.89 -1.63 -2.34
N GLU A 187 4.83 -0.52 -1.61
CA GLU A 187 5.59 -0.34 -0.36
C GLU A 187 5.14 -1.27 0.78
N TYR A 188 3.88 -1.72 0.76
CA TYR A 188 3.32 -2.65 1.74
C TYR A 188 3.29 -4.10 1.29
N ALA A 189 3.73 -4.38 0.06
CA ALA A 189 3.66 -5.71 -0.54
C ALA A 189 4.39 -6.79 0.27
N GLY A 190 3.86 -7.98 0.26
CA GLY A 190 4.42 -9.17 0.90
C GLY A 190 3.52 -10.39 0.71
N ASP A 191 3.95 -11.53 1.25
CA ASP A 191 3.15 -12.76 1.19
C ASP A 191 2.16 -12.79 2.35
N GLY A 192 0.90 -13.06 2.05
CA GLY A 192 -0.16 -13.13 3.06
C GLY A 192 -1.36 -13.95 2.59
N ASP A 193 -2.40 -13.95 3.42
CA ASP A 193 -3.66 -14.60 3.09
C ASP A 193 -4.43 -13.76 2.06
N VAL A 194 -4.91 -14.37 0.98
CA VAL A 194 -5.77 -13.68 0.00
C VAL A 194 -6.97 -13.00 0.65
N ALA A 195 -7.52 -13.60 1.71
CA ALA A 195 -8.62 -13.01 2.47
C ALA A 195 -8.21 -11.72 3.22
N LEU A 196 -6.94 -11.55 3.58
CA LEU A 196 -6.42 -10.32 4.15
C LEU A 196 -6.43 -9.19 3.11
N GLU A 197 -6.00 -9.45 1.88
CA GLU A 197 -6.10 -8.46 0.80
C GLU A 197 -7.53 -7.98 0.60
N LEU A 198 -8.48 -8.94 0.48
CA LEU A 198 -9.91 -8.62 0.32
C LEU A 198 -10.48 -7.81 1.50
N ALA A 199 -9.97 -8.03 2.72
CA ALA A 199 -10.34 -7.24 3.89
C ALA A 199 -9.76 -5.81 3.86
N CYS A 200 -8.60 -5.61 3.20
CA CYS A 200 -7.88 -4.33 3.17
C CYS A 200 -8.26 -3.43 2.00
N VAL A 201 -8.93 -3.94 0.94
CA VAL A 201 -9.41 -3.08 -0.16
C VAL A 201 -10.38 -2.03 0.38
N TRP A 202 -10.25 -0.78 -0.09
CA TRP A 202 -11.08 0.35 0.37
C TRP A 202 -12.47 0.30 -0.26
N LEU A 203 -13.36 -0.52 0.32
CA LEU A 203 -14.72 -0.76 -0.14
C LEU A 203 -15.72 -0.62 1.00
N ASP A 204 -16.95 -0.26 0.67
CA ASP A 204 -18.10 -0.47 1.54
C ASP A 204 -18.40 -1.98 1.71
N ASP A 205 -19.24 -2.32 2.67
CA ASP A 205 -19.49 -3.72 3.02
C ASP A 205 -20.26 -4.48 1.93
N GLU A 206 -21.18 -3.82 1.19
CA GLU A 206 -21.95 -4.44 0.10
C GLU A 206 -21.03 -4.77 -1.09
N THR A 207 -20.25 -3.81 -1.56
CA THR A 207 -19.28 -4.00 -2.64
C THR A 207 -18.21 -5.03 -2.27
N ARG A 208 -17.79 -5.07 -1.01
CA ARG A 208 -16.88 -6.11 -0.49
C ARG A 208 -17.47 -7.50 -0.57
N GLN A 209 -18.76 -7.66 -0.23
CA GLN A 209 -19.43 -8.96 -0.38
C GLN A 209 -19.48 -9.42 -1.83
N ALA A 210 -19.80 -8.52 -2.77
CA ALA A 210 -19.76 -8.82 -4.19
C ALA A 210 -18.35 -9.23 -4.66
N LEU A 211 -17.29 -8.54 -4.18
CA LEU A 211 -15.91 -8.89 -4.48
C LEU A 211 -15.53 -10.28 -3.93
N ILE A 212 -15.98 -10.63 -2.72
CA ILE A 212 -15.73 -11.96 -2.13
C ILE A 212 -16.35 -13.06 -3.00
N ILE A 213 -17.59 -12.87 -3.48
CA ILE A 213 -18.28 -13.83 -4.34
C ILE A 213 -17.53 -14.00 -5.67
N ASP A 214 -17.23 -12.89 -6.36
CA ASP A 214 -16.48 -12.91 -7.63
C ASP A 214 -15.11 -13.59 -7.47
N TYR A 215 -14.37 -13.21 -6.42
CA TYR A 215 -13.05 -13.78 -6.15
C TYR A 215 -13.12 -15.27 -5.79
N ALA A 216 -14.08 -15.70 -4.97
CA ALA A 216 -14.27 -17.09 -4.60
C ALA A 216 -14.49 -17.97 -5.85
N HIS A 217 -15.35 -17.52 -6.77
CA HIS A 217 -15.59 -18.19 -8.03
C HIS A 217 -14.31 -18.31 -8.86
N ARG A 218 -13.56 -17.21 -9.08
CA ARG A 218 -12.28 -17.21 -9.84
C ARG A 218 -11.23 -18.11 -9.23
N ALA A 219 -11.11 -18.09 -7.92
CA ALA A 219 -10.06 -18.78 -7.18
C ALA A 219 -10.41 -20.24 -6.86
N ALA A 220 -11.61 -20.70 -7.21
CA ALA A 220 -12.17 -22.00 -6.83
C ALA A 220 -12.05 -22.25 -5.31
N ILE A 221 -12.43 -21.26 -4.52
CA ILE A 221 -12.51 -21.33 -3.06
C ILE A 221 -13.98 -21.36 -2.67
N ASP A 222 -14.35 -22.15 -1.65
CA ASP A 222 -15.69 -22.12 -1.09
C ASP A 222 -16.03 -20.71 -0.59
N GLU A 223 -17.13 -20.14 -1.05
CA GLU A 223 -17.55 -18.77 -0.75
C GLU A 223 -17.74 -18.56 0.76
N THR A 224 -18.39 -19.51 1.44
CA THR A 224 -18.64 -19.43 2.87
C THR A 224 -17.33 -19.44 3.66
N GLN A 225 -16.39 -20.26 3.25
CA GLN A 225 -15.06 -20.33 3.85
C GLN A 225 -14.29 -19.01 3.66
N LEU A 226 -14.30 -18.46 2.44
CA LEU A 226 -13.62 -17.20 2.15
C LEU A 226 -14.25 -16.03 2.92
N ARG A 227 -15.59 -15.95 2.94
CA ARG A 227 -16.36 -14.93 3.68
C ARG A 227 -16.01 -14.95 5.18
N ARG A 228 -16.01 -16.14 5.79
CA ARG A 228 -15.60 -16.31 7.20
C ARG A 228 -14.16 -15.90 7.44
N GLN A 229 -13.26 -16.18 6.50
CA GLN A 229 -11.86 -15.82 6.63
C GLN A 229 -11.66 -14.31 6.49
N VAL A 230 -12.31 -13.64 5.54
CA VAL A 230 -12.31 -12.17 5.42
C VAL A 230 -12.85 -11.54 6.71
N ALA A 231 -13.97 -12.04 7.24
CA ALA A 231 -14.53 -11.55 8.51
C ALA A 231 -13.54 -11.63 9.68
N ARG A 232 -12.68 -12.66 9.73
CA ARG A 232 -11.61 -12.77 10.75
C ARG A 232 -10.53 -11.70 10.58
N TRP A 233 -10.24 -11.30 9.33
CA TRP A 233 -9.23 -10.26 9.03
C TRP A 233 -9.77 -8.83 9.19
N MET A 234 -11.09 -8.61 9.12
CA MET A 234 -11.69 -7.26 9.20
C MET A 234 -11.27 -6.46 10.45
N PRO A 235 -11.25 -7.02 11.68
CA PRO A 235 -10.78 -6.27 12.85
C PRO A 235 -9.30 -5.90 12.77
N TRP A 236 -8.47 -6.72 12.13
CA TRP A 236 -7.04 -6.46 11.91
C TRP A 236 -6.83 -5.34 10.91
N SER A 237 -7.52 -5.40 9.77
CA SER A 237 -7.50 -4.38 8.73
C SER A 237 -8.00 -3.03 9.25
N GLY A 238 -9.14 -3.02 9.94
CA GLY A 238 -9.68 -1.79 10.52
C GLY A 238 -8.75 -1.17 11.56
N LEU A 239 -8.15 -1.98 12.44
CA LEU A 239 -7.20 -1.48 13.44
C LEU A 239 -5.90 -0.97 12.79
N LEU A 240 -5.43 -1.64 11.72
CA LEU A 240 -4.26 -1.19 10.96
C LEU A 240 -4.52 0.19 10.34
N MET A 241 -5.67 0.37 9.68
CA MET A 241 -6.05 1.64 9.05
C MET A 241 -6.18 2.77 10.08
N ALA A 242 -6.95 2.57 11.16
CA ALA A 242 -7.13 3.57 12.20
C ALA A 242 -5.80 3.96 12.87
N GLY A 243 -4.97 2.97 13.22
CA GLY A 243 -3.66 3.19 13.81
C GLY A 243 -2.70 3.90 12.87
N TRP A 244 -2.75 3.59 11.57
CA TRP A 244 -1.97 4.28 10.56
C TRP A 244 -2.32 5.76 10.46
N TYR A 245 -3.61 6.13 10.45
CA TYR A 245 -4.04 7.53 10.45
C TYR A 245 -3.59 8.29 11.70
N GLU A 246 -3.72 7.68 12.90
CA GLU A 246 -3.25 8.27 14.15
C GLU A 246 -1.74 8.55 14.12
N ARG A 247 -0.96 7.60 13.63
CA ARG A 247 0.49 7.76 13.48
C ARG A 247 0.83 8.82 12.43
N ARG A 248 0.11 8.86 11.30
CA ARG A 248 0.35 9.88 10.26
C ARG A 248 0.07 11.28 10.78
N PHE A 249 -0.99 11.46 11.55
CA PHE A 249 -1.24 12.73 12.22
C PHE A 249 -0.06 13.11 13.12
N GLN A 250 0.44 12.20 13.94
CA GLN A 250 1.58 12.47 14.82
C GLN A 250 2.86 12.84 14.05
N GLU A 251 3.06 12.24 12.88
CA GLU A 251 4.22 12.50 12.01
C GLU A 251 4.13 13.83 11.26
N THR A 252 2.93 14.21 10.80
CA THR A 252 2.74 15.33 9.85
C THR A 252 2.09 16.56 10.46
N GLY A 253 1.31 16.39 11.54
CA GLY A 253 0.44 17.43 12.07
C GLY A 253 -0.79 17.74 11.22
N ASP A 254 -1.00 17.04 10.11
CA ASP A 254 -2.14 17.26 9.21
C ASP A 254 -3.43 16.72 9.85
N ARG A 255 -4.37 17.65 10.10
CA ARG A 255 -5.64 17.35 10.75
C ARG A 255 -6.59 16.49 9.94
N THR A 256 -6.40 16.36 8.64
CA THR A 256 -7.14 15.44 7.78
C THR A 256 -7.03 14.01 8.30
N PHE A 257 -5.84 13.61 8.79
CA PHE A 257 -5.65 12.28 9.35
C PHE A 257 -6.41 12.04 10.65
N ILE A 258 -6.69 13.09 11.46
CA ILE A 258 -7.58 12.93 12.64
C ILE A 258 -9.01 12.61 12.20
N THR A 259 -9.53 13.32 11.21
CA THR A 259 -10.89 13.09 10.70
C THR A 259 -11.03 11.66 10.17
N LEU A 260 -10.05 11.20 9.40
CA LEU A 260 -10.01 9.83 8.89
C LEU A 260 -9.87 8.78 10.01
N ALA A 261 -9.05 9.07 11.04
CA ALA A 261 -8.92 8.20 12.20
C ALA A 261 -10.24 8.09 12.96
N ASP A 262 -10.90 9.21 13.24
CA ASP A 262 -12.17 9.22 13.98
C ASP A 262 -13.28 8.46 13.23
N GLU A 263 -13.30 8.54 11.90
CA GLU A 263 -14.19 7.73 11.06
C GLU A 263 -13.88 6.23 11.19
N ALA A 264 -12.61 5.86 11.03
CA ALA A 264 -12.17 4.47 11.14
C ALA A 264 -12.47 3.88 12.55
N TRP A 265 -12.30 4.69 13.62
CA TRP A 265 -12.69 4.28 14.99
C TRP A 265 -14.19 4.07 15.15
N ARG A 266 -15.02 4.95 14.57
CA ARG A 266 -16.49 4.78 14.59
C ARG A 266 -16.90 3.48 13.91
N GLN A 267 -16.36 3.20 12.73
CA GLN A 267 -16.64 1.94 12.02
C GLN A 267 -16.23 0.69 12.80
N LEU A 268 -15.10 0.73 13.53
CA LEU A 268 -14.65 -0.38 14.37
C LEU A 268 -15.51 -0.58 15.63
N GLN A 269 -16.16 0.46 16.13
CA GLN A 269 -17.04 0.39 17.32
C GLN A 269 -18.43 -0.13 17.01
N THR A 270 -18.88 0.02 15.76
CA THR A 270 -20.21 -0.44 15.30
C THR A 270 -20.20 -1.89 14.82
N ARG A 271 -19.06 -2.50 14.66
CA ARG A 271 -18.83 -3.92 14.29
C ARG A 271 -18.52 -4.78 15.53
#